data_1bd404d816b518f4325a840a570650aa
#
_entry.id   1bd404d816b518f4325a840a570650aa
#
_cell.length_a   1.000
_cell.length_b   1.000
_cell.length_c   1.000
_cell.angle_alpha   90.00
_cell.angle_beta   90.00
_cell.angle_gamma   90.00
#
_symmetry.space_group_name_H-M   'P 1'
#
loop_
_entity.id
_entity.type
_entity.pdbx_description
1 polymer ?
#
loop_
_entity_poly.entity_id
_entity_poly.type
_entity_poly.pdbx_seq_one_letter_code
_entity_poly.pdbx_strand_id
1 'polypeptide(L)'
;FERISDHTVNIMKAAREMHDKNLQFSSDGAAELAVYGKAVKDIVSLTFSVFNNEDVKKANEVEPLEQVIDSLNSSLKNHHIERLQSGKCTIELGFILSDVMTDFERISDHCSNIAVCVSQIHSGSFDTHEYLHALKKEEEFESEYKELKKQYQLPTLKA
;
A
#
# COMPACT_ATOMS: atom_id res chain seq x y z
N PHE A 1 -10.34 3.50 -10.99
CA PHE A 1 -9.54 4.72 -10.79
C PHE A 1 -10.27 5.80 -9.98
N GLU A 2 -11.59 5.99 -10.16
CA GLU A 2 -12.38 6.95 -9.37
C GLU A 2 -12.19 6.73 -7.86
N ARG A 3 -12.31 5.49 -7.39
CA ARG A 3 -12.12 5.15 -5.97
C ARG A 3 -10.71 5.48 -5.44
N ILE A 4 -9.68 5.27 -6.26
CA ILE A 4 -8.31 5.66 -5.92
C ILE A 4 -8.24 7.18 -5.70
N SER A 5 -8.91 7.95 -6.57
CA SER A 5 -9.00 9.39 -6.46
C SER A 5 -9.71 9.84 -5.16
N ASP A 6 -10.82 9.19 -4.79
CA ASP A 6 -11.54 9.47 -3.55
C ASP A 6 -10.65 9.30 -2.31
N HIS A 7 -9.90 8.20 -2.24
CA HIS A 7 -8.96 7.95 -1.15
C HIS A 7 -7.82 8.97 -1.12
N THR A 8 -7.34 9.41 -2.29
CA THR A 8 -6.34 10.49 -2.37
C THR A 8 -6.85 11.80 -1.78
N VAL A 9 -8.13 12.13 -2.00
CA VAL A 9 -8.76 13.32 -1.38
C VAL A 9 -8.79 13.21 0.15
N ASN A 10 -9.04 12.03 0.69
CA ASN A 10 -9.02 11.82 2.15
C ASN A 10 -7.62 12.02 2.73
N ILE A 11 -6.59 11.47 2.08
CA ILE A 11 -5.19 11.68 2.48
C ILE A 11 -4.84 13.19 2.47
N MET A 12 -5.29 13.92 1.46
CA MET A 12 -5.11 15.37 1.40
C MET A 12 -5.80 16.09 2.58
N LYS A 13 -7.00 15.65 2.97
CA LYS A 13 -7.71 16.20 4.14
C LYS A 13 -6.95 15.92 5.44
N ALA A 14 -6.42 14.71 5.62
CA ALA A 14 -5.60 14.34 6.77
C ALA A 14 -4.33 15.21 6.86
N ALA A 15 -3.65 15.42 5.72
CA ALA A 15 -2.48 16.31 5.66
C ALA A 15 -2.83 17.76 5.99
N ARG A 16 -3.98 18.26 5.54
CA ARG A 16 -4.47 19.61 5.89
C ARG A 16 -4.77 19.72 7.38
N GLU A 17 -5.44 18.73 7.96
CA GLU A 17 -5.73 18.70 9.39
C GLU A 17 -4.45 18.75 10.23
N MET A 18 -3.43 17.98 9.86
CA MET A 18 -2.12 18.03 10.51
C MET A 18 -1.48 19.42 10.42
N HIS A 19 -1.56 20.05 9.24
CA HIS A 19 -1.02 21.40 9.04
C HIS A 19 -1.76 22.43 9.90
N ASP A 20 -3.09 22.44 9.87
CA ASP A 20 -3.92 23.42 10.55
C ASP A 20 -3.80 23.32 12.09
N LYS A 21 -3.59 22.10 12.60
CA LYS A 21 -3.36 21.80 14.02
C LYS A 21 -1.89 21.84 14.43
N ASN A 22 -0.96 22.09 13.51
CA ASN A 22 0.49 22.04 13.73
C ASN A 22 0.96 20.70 14.35
N LEU A 23 0.37 19.59 13.86
CA LEU A 23 0.72 18.23 14.30
C LEU A 23 1.82 17.67 13.43
N GLN A 24 2.74 16.93 14.05
CA GLN A 24 3.84 16.25 13.35
C GLN A 24 4.04 14.83 13.89
N PHE A 25 4.26 13.88 12.99
CA PHE A 25 4.71 12.55 13.38
C PHE A 25 6.14 12.62 13.96
N SER A 26 6.47 11.67 14.82
CA SER A 26 7.86 11.46 15.22
C SER A 26 8.74 11.17 14.00
N SER A 27 10.05 11.40 14.11
CA SER A 27 11.02 11.10 13.03
C SER A 27 10.88 9.67 12.51
N ASP A 28 10.71 8.72 13.42
CA ASP A 28 10.57 7.29 13.08
C ASP A 28 9.23 7.03 12.37
N GLY A 29 8.12 7.57 12.91
CA GLY A 29 6.80 7.43 12.29
C GLY A 29 6.73 8.07 10.91
N ALA A 30 7.35 9.23 10.72
CA ALA A 30 7.43 9.89 9.43
C ALA A 30 8.28 9.10 8.42
N ALA A 31 9.41 8.51 8.85
CA ALA A 31 10.26 7.69 8.00
C ALA A 31 9.55 6.38 7.57
N GLU A 32 8.84 5.72 8.50
CA GLU A 32 8.04 4.54 8.17
C GLU A 32 6.90 4.87 7.19
N LEU A 33 6.17 5.96 7.44
CA LEU A 33 5.08 6.40 6.56
C LEU A 33 5.61 6.79 5.16
N ALA A 34 6.83 7.32 5.06
CA ALA A 34 7.46 7.63 3.78
C ALA A 34 7.75 6.36 2.95
N VAL A 35 8.22 5.27 3.58
CA VAL A 35 8.42 3.98 2.91
C VAL A 35 7.08 3.41 2.44
N TYR A 36 6.08 3.43 3.29
CA TYR A 36 4.73 2.93 2.95
C TYR A 36 4.10 3.75 1.81
N GLY A 37 4.14 5.07 1.89
CA GLY A 37 3.63 5.95 0.85
C GLY A 37 4.38 5.82 -0.49
N LYS A 38 5.70 5.50 -0.45
CA LYS A 38 6.45 5.19 -1.65
C LYS A 38 5.93 3.92 -2.32
N ALA A 39 5.71 2.84 -1.58
CA ALA A 39 5.19 1.59 -2.11
C ALA A 39 3.80 1.80 -2.75
N VAL A 40 2.91 2.55 -2.08
CA VAL A 40 1.58 2.89 -2.61
C VAL A 40 1.68 3.73 -3.89
N LYS A 41 2.58 4.69 -3.95
CA LYS A 41 2.82 5.48 -5.18
C LYS A 41 3.32 4.60 -6.34
N ASP A 42 4.19 3.66 -6.03
CA ASP A 42 4.78 2.78 -7.04
C ASP A 42 3.73 1.79 -7.58
N ILE A 43 2.85 1.22 -6.75
CA ILE A 43 1.76 0.34 -7.22
C ILE A 43 0.75 1.11 -8.08
N VAL A 44 0.42 2.36 -7.74
CA VAL A 44 -0.46 3.20 -8.56
C VAL A 44 0.19 3.43 -9.93
N SER A 45 1.48 3.77 -9.97
CA SER A 45 2.21 4.01 -11.22
C SER A 45 2.29 2.76 -12.09
N LEU A 46 2.56 1.60 -11.47
CA LEU A 46 2.57 0.30 -12.13
C LEU A 46 1.20 -0.02 -12.73
N THR A 47 0.13 0.14 -11.94
CA THR A 47 -1.25 -0.12 -12.39
C THR A 47 -1.68 0.79 -13.54
N PHE A 48 -1.30 2.06 -13.52
CA PHE A 48 -1.51 2.97 -14.66
C PHE A 48 -0.78 2.48 -15.92
N SER A 49 0.47 2.01 -15.78
CA SER A 49 1.22 1.45 -16.92
C SER A 49 0.55 0.19 -17.46
N VAL A 50 0.12 -0.72 -16.58
CA VAL A 50 -0.61 -1.94 -16.94
C VAL A 50 -1.89 -1.61 -17.71
N PHE A 51 -2.69 -0.70 -17.18
CA PHE A 51 -3.98 -0.34 -17.78
C PHE A 51 -3.82 0.34 -19.14
N ASN A 52 -2.91 1.32 -19.25
CA ASN A 52 -2.73 2.10 -20.50
C ASN A 52 -2.13 1.27 -21.64
N ASN A 53 -1.30 0.28 -21.32
CA ASN A 53 -0.63 -0.56 -22.32
C ASN A 53 -1.28 -1.94 -22.47
N GLU A 54 -2.33 -2.24 -21.70
CA GLU A 54 -2.96 -3.57 -21.64
C GLU A 54 -1.93 -4.70 -21.40
N ASP A 55 -0.91 -4.42 -20.56
CA ASP A 55 0.25 -5.29 -20.37
C ASP A 55 -0.06 -6.36 -19.31
N VAL A 56 -0.53 -7.52 -19.77
CA VAL A 56 -0.87 -8.67 -18.91
C VAL A 56 0.34 -9.20 -18.14
N LYS A 57 1.55 -9.13 -18.70
CA LYS A 57 2.75 -9.60 -18.00
C LYS A 57 3.05 -8.73 -16.78
N LYS A 58 3.01 -7.41 -16.97
CA LYS A 58 3.16 -6.45 -15.85
C LYS A 58 1.98 -6.49 -14.87
N ALA A 59 0.80 -6.91 -15.28
CA ALA A 59 -0.32 -7.09 -14.36
C ALA A 59 0.01 -8.08 -13.24
N ASN A 60 0.81 -9.11 -13.52
CA ASN A 60 1.25 -10.08 -12.52
C ASN A 60 2.19 -9.50 -11.46
N GLU A 61 2.87 -8.38 -11.75
CA GLU A 61 3.77 -7.69 -10.82
C GLU A 61 3.00 -6.86 -9.76
N VAL A 62 1.71 -6.57 -9.99
CA VAL A 62 0.91 -5.74 -9.10
C VAL A 62 0.59 -6.45 -7.78
N GLU A 63 0.20 -7.72 -7.83
CA GLU A 63 -0.20 -8.49 -6.66
C GLU A 63 0.94 -8.74 -5.66
N PRO A 64 2.19 -9.06 -6.08
CA PRO A 64 3.33 -9.12 -5.16
C PRO A 64 3.58 -7.81 -4.42
N LEU A 65 3.41 -6.66 -5.10
CA LEU A 65 3.59 -5.34 -4.49
C LEU A 65 2.44 -5.00 -3.52
N GLU A 66 1.21 -5.38 -3.86
CA GLU A 66 0.06 -5.26 -2.96
C GLU A 66 0.29 -6.03 -1.65
N GLN A 67 0.77 -7.27 -1.71
CA GLN A 67 1.09 -8.04 -0.51
C GLN A 67 2.22 -7.45 0.34
N VAL A 68 3.20 -6.79 -0.30
CA VAL A 68 4.22 -6.04 0.44
C VAL A 68 3.59 -4.84 1.16
N ILE A 69 2.66 -4.14 0.51
CA ILE A 69 1.91 -3.01 1.09
C ILE A 69 1.10 -3.48 2.31
N ASP A 70 0.42 -4.61 2.23
CA ASP A 70 -0.29 -5.23 3.36
C ASP A 70 0.63 -5.58 4.53
N SER A 71 1.79 -6.15 4.22
CA SER A 71 2.82 -6.46 5.23
C SER A 71 3.34 -5.19 5.91
N LEU A 72 3.56 -4.11 5.15
CA LEU A 72 3.95 -2.79 5.68
C LEU A 72 2.85 -2.21 6.58
N ASN A 73 1.59 -2.26 6.14
CA ASN A 73 0.44 -1.80 6.92
C ASN A 73 0.40 -2.47 8.30
N SER A 74 0.50 -3.80 8.33
CA SER A 74 0.52 -4.57 9.57
C SER A 74 1.69 -4.19 10.49
N SER A 75 2.88 -3.99 9.93
CA SER A 75 4.07 -3.60 10.68
C SER A 75 3.94 -2.18 11.24
N LEU A 76 3.48 -1.22 10.44
CA LEU A 76 3.26 0.15 10.90
C LEU A 76 2.22 0.23 12.02
N LYS A 77 1.13 -0.54 11.94
CA LYS A 77 0.12 -0.63 13.01
C LYS A 77 0.76 -1.06 14.33
N ASN A 78 1.58 -2.10 14.32
CA ASN A 78 2.27 -2.59 15.51
C ASN A 78 3.24 -1.55 16.10
N HIS A 79 4.10 -0.96 15.27
CA HIS A 79 5.02 0.09 15.70
C HIS A 79 4.29 1.33 16.23
N HIS A 80 3.14 1.66 15.65
CA HIS A 80 2.32 2.77 16.14
C HIS A 80 1.74 2.48 17.53
N ILE A 81 1.26 1.26 17.79
CA ILE A 81 0.81 0.83 19.12
C ILE A 81 1.94 0.95 20.14
N GLU A 82 3.15 0.51 19.81
CA GLU A 82 4.33 0.65 20.68
C GLU A 82 4.66 2.13 20.97
N ARG A 83 4.56 3.01 19.98
CA ARG A 83 4.74 4.46 20.16
C ARG A 83 3.67 5.08 21.06
N LEU A 84 2.41 4.65 20.93
CA LEU A 84 1.33 5.10 21.83
C LEU A 84 1.57 4.63 23.27
N GLN A 85 1.90 3.37 23.48
CA GLN A 85 2.17 2.81 24.80
C GLN A 85 3.38 3.45 25.49
N SER A 86 4.39 3.83 24.72
CA SER A 86 5.59 4.51 25.24
C SER A 86 5.46 6.05 25.35
N GLY A 87 4.29 6.61 25.04
CA GLY A 87 4.06 8.06 25.08
C GLY A 87 4.77 8.86 24.02
N LYS A 88 5.35 8.19 23.00
CA LYS A 88 6.03 8.83 21.84
C LYS A 88 5.07 9.31 20.75
N CYS A 89 3.77 9.08 20.90
CA CYS A 89 2.74 9.50 19.98
C CYS A 89 1.48 9.89 20.75
N THR A 90 0.68 10.82 20.22
CA THR A 90 -0.61 11.21 20.77
C THR A 90 -1.73 10.38 20.17
N ILE A 91 -2.85 10.22 20.90
CA ILE A 91 -4.06 9.56 20.40
C ILE A 91 -4.58 10.24 19.13
N GLU A 92 -4.54 11.58 19.09
CA GLU A 92 -4.99 12.35 17.93
C GLU A 92 -4.19 12.03 16.66
N LEU A 93 -2.85 12.00 16.77
CA LEU A 93 -1.99 11.55 15.66
C LEU A 93 -2.24 10.08 15.29
N GLY A 94 -2.64 9.26 16.26
CA GLY A 94 -3.02 7.88 16.03
C GLY A 94 -4.22 7.72 15.12
N PHE A 95 -5.26 8.51 15.33
CA PHE A 95 -6.43 8.51 14.45
C PHE A 95 -6.07 8.96 13.04
N ILE A 96 -5.34 10.06 12.88
CA ILE A 96 -4.91 10.56 11.57
C ILE A 96 -4.06 9.51 10.83
N LEU A 97 -3.12 8.87 11.53
CA LEU A 97 -2.30 7.82 10.93
C LEU A 97 -3.15 6.61 10.50
N SER A 98 -4.09 6.19 11.34
CA SER A 98 -4.99 5.07 11.04
C SER A 98 -5.83 5.32 9.79
N ASP A 99 -6.35 6.54 9.63
CA ASP A 99 -7.13 6.94 8.47
C ASP A 99 -6.27 6.93 7.20
N VAL A 100 -5.08 7.53 7.24
CA VAL A 100 -4.13 7.53 6.11
C VAL A 100 -3.73 6.10 5.73
N MET A 101 -3.47 5.23 6.70
CA MET A 101 -3.11 3.84 6.46
C MET A 101 -4.25 3.05 5.82
N THR A 102 -5.49 3.31 6.25
CA THR A 102 -6.68 2.70 5.65
C THR A 102 -6.86 3.15 4.20
N ASP A 103 -6.68 4.44 3.90
CA ASP A 103 -6.76 4.95 2.54
C ASP A 103 -5.64 4.37 1.64
N PHE A 104 -4.43 4.20 2.15
CA PHE A 104 -3.33 3.56 1.43
C PHE A 104 -3.62 2.08 1.11
N GLU A 105 -4.14 1.32 2.07
CA GLU A 105 -4.58 -0.07 1.89
C GLU A 105 -5.66 -0.16 0.80
N ARG A 106 -6.68 0.71 0.85
CA ARG A 106 -7.74 0.74 -0.16
C ARG A 106 -7.25 1.11 -1.55
N ILE A 107 -6.28 2.00 -1.66
CA ILE A 107 -5.65 2.33 -2.95
C ILE A 107 -4.97 1.09 -3.54
N SER A 108 -4.20 0.33 -2.74
CA SER A 108 -3.53 -0.89 -3.22
C SER A 108 -4.52 -1.99 -3.62
N ASP A 109 -5.58 -2.20 -2.83
CA ASP A 109 -6.69 -3.12 -3.17
C ASP A 109 -7.30 -2.80 -4.56
N HIS A 110 -7.55 -1.50 -4.80
CA HIS A 110 -8.10 -1.08 -6.10
C HIS A 110 -7.11 -1.26 -7.24
N CYS A 111 -5.82 -1.10 -7.00
CA CYS A 111 -4.77 -1.37 -7.98
C CYS A 111 -4.72 -2.86 -8.34
N SER A 112 -4.74 -3.76 -7.36
CA SER A 112 -4.81 -5.20 -7.58
C SER A 112 -6.05 -5.58 -8.39
N ASN A 113 -7.24 -5.07 -8.02
CA ASN A 113 -8.47 -5.31 -8.76
C ASN A 113 -8.40 -4.86 -10.23
N ILE A 114 -7.76 -3.72 -10.52
CA ILE A 114 -7.58 -3.24 -11.91
C ILE A 114 -6.66 -4.19 -12.68
N ALA A 115 -5.55 -4.62 -12.09
CA ALA A 115 -4.62 -5.56 -12.72
C ALA A 115 -5.29 -6.91 -13.04
N VAL A 116 -6.07 -7.43 -12.09
CA VAL A 116 -6.88 -8.65 -12.31
C VAL A 116 -7.87 -8.46 -13.45
N CYS A 117 -8.58 -7.33 -13.52
CA CYS A 117 -9.50 -7.06 -14.62
C CYS A 117 -8.78 -7.04 -15.98
N VAL A 118 -7.60 -6.43 -16.09
CA VAL A 118 -6.81 -6.42 -17.33
C VAL A 118 -6.43 -7.85 -17.74
N SER A 119 -5.97 -8.67 -16.80
CA SER A 119 -5.61 -10.09 -17.07
C SER A 119 -6.83 -10.92 -17.51
N GLN A 120 -7.98 -10.73 -16.85
CA GLN A 120 -9.22 -11.46 -17.13
C GLN A 120 -9.81 -11.13 -18.52
N ILE A 121 -9.77 -9.88 -18.93
CA ILE A 121 -10.23 -9.46 -20.25
C ILE A 121 -9.42 -10.20 -21.34
N HIS A 122 -8.13 -10.39 -21.15
CA HIS A 122 -7.26 -11.08 -22.12
C HIS A 122 -7.41 -12.61 -22.08
N SER A 123 -7.61 -13.19 -20.89
CA SER A 123 -7.74 -14.65 -20.74
C SER A 123 -9.14 -15.19 -21.04
N GLY A 124 -10.14 -14.32 -21.07
CA GLY A 124 -11.54 -14.72 -21.21
C GLY A 124 -12.13 -15.47 -20.00
N SER A 125 -11.39 -15.52 -18.89
CA SER A 125 -11.84 -16.11 -17.62
C SER A 125 -12.20 -15.01 -16.62
N PHE A 126 -13.34 -15.15 -15.91
CA PHE A 126 -13.85 -14.15 -14.98
C PHE A 126 -13.82 -14.60 -13.52
N ASP A 127 -13.13 -15.69 -13.18
CA ASP A 127 -12.95 -16.10 -11.78
C ASP A 127 -11.70 -15.44 -11.17
N THR A 128 -11.93 -14.36 -10.43
CA THR A 128 -10.89 -13.57 -9.78
C THR A 128 -10.15 -14.38 -8.71
N HIS A 129 -10.87 -15.20 -7.94
CA HIS A 129 -10.27 -15.96 -6.85
C HIS A 129 -9.36 -17.08 -7.37
N GLU A 130 -9.81 -17.77 -8.42
CA GLU A 130 -9.01 -18.81 -9.05
C GLU A 130 -7.73 -18.24 -9.68
N TYR A 131 -7.83 -17.09 -10.35
CA TYR A 131 -6.70 -16.39 -10.94
C TYR A 131 -5.65 -15.98 -9.88
N LEU A 132 -6.06 -15.28 -8.82
CA LEU A 132 -5.14 -14.85 -7.76
C LEU A 132 -4.52 -16.04 -7.02
N HIS A 133 -5.28 -17.11 -6.80
CA HIS A 133 -4.77 -18.31 -6.17
C HIS A 133 -3.76 -19.07 -7.05
N ALA A 134 -3.93 -19.06 -8.35
CA ALA A 134 -2.97 -19.61 -9.29
C ALA A 134 -1.68 -18.78 -9.34
N LEU A 135 -1.82 -17.46 -9.47
CA LEU A 135 -0.72 -16.50 -9.50
C LEU A 135 0.18 -16.61 -8.26
N LYS A 136 -0.40 -16.70 -7.06
CA LYS A 136 0.33 -16.82 -5.79
C LYS A 136 1.12 -18.12 -5.62
N LYS A 137 0.90 -19.11 -6.46
CA LYS A 137 1.64 -20.38 -6.45
C LYS A 137 2.82 -20.39 -7.42
N GLU A 138 2.98 -19.39 -8.24
CA GLU A 138 4.09 -19.32 -9.19
C GLU A 138 5.39 -18.97 -8.47
N GLU A 139 6.50 -19.60 -8.87
CA GLU A 139 7.83 -19.33 -8.31
C GLU A 139 8.26 -17.87 -8.57
N GLU A 140 7.81 -17.29 -9.69
CA GLU A 140 8.07 -15.91 -10.07
C GLU A 140 7.44 -14.93 -9.08
N PHE A 141 6.20 -15.18 -8.64
CA PHE A 141 5.53 -14.39 -7.61
C PHE A 141 6.32 -14.36 -6.29
N GLU A 142 6.74 -15.52 -5.81
CA GLU A 142 7.50 -15.64 -4.57
C GLU A 142 8.86 -14.93 -4.65
N SER A 143 9.52 -14.99 -5.82
CA SER A 143 10.79 -14.32 -6.07
C SER A 143 10.61 -12.81 -6.02
N GLU A 144 9.63 -12.29 -6.73
CA GLU A 144 9.33 -10.87 -6.82
C GLU A 144 8.88 -10.28 -5.48
N TYR A 145 7.99 -10.98 -4.77
CA TYR A 145 7.58 -10.60 -3.42
C TYR A 145 8.78 -10.45 -2.47
N LYS A 146 9.74 -11.39 -2.51
CA LYS A 146 10.95 -11.33 -1.67
C LYS A 146 11.86 -10.15 -2.03
N GLU A 147 11.97 -9.81 -3.31
CA GLU A 147 12.76 -8.66 -3.76
C GLU A 147 12.10 -7.34 -3.35
N LEU A 148 10.81 -7.21 -3.58
CA LEU A 148 10.03 -6.04 -3.18
C LEU A 148 10.05 -5.84 -1.66
N LYS A 149 9.96 -6.92 -0.88
CA LYS A 149 10.07 -6.86 0.59
C LYS A 149 11.43 -6.37 1.06
N LYS A 150 12.51 -6.63 0.32
CA LYS A 150 13.83 -6.03 0.60
C LYS A 150 13.88 -4.56 0.21
N GLN A 151 13.24 -4.19 -0.89
CA GLN A 151 13.19 -2.81 -1.38
C GLN A 151 12.44 -1.88 -0.43
N TYR A 152 11.32 -2.35 0.15
CA TYR A 152 10.45 -1.58 1.03
C TYR A 152 10.61 -2.01 2.50
N GLN A 153 11.83 -1.93 3.02
CA GLN A 153 12.08 -2.20 4.43
C GLN A 153 11.79 -0.98 5.29
N LEU A 154 11.05 -1.19 6.39
CA LEU A 154 10.88 -0.15 7.39
C LEU A 154 12.21 0.14 8.09
N PRO A 155 12.46 1.41 8.47
CA PRO A 155 13.64 1.77 9.25
C PRO A 155 13.66 0.99 10.57
N THR A 156 14.86 0.58 10.99
CA THR A 156 15.02 -0.03 12.32
C THR A 156 14.74 1.01 13.38
N LEU A 157 13.78 0.74 14.27
CA LEU A 157 13.45 1.64 15.38
C LEU A 157 14.71 1.79 16.27
N LYS A 158 15.13 3.03 16.49
CA LYS A 158 16.17 3.31 17.49
C LYS A 158 15.52 3.22 18.87
N ALA A 159 16.07 2.37 19.69
CA ALA A 159 15.64 2.14 21.08
C ALA A 159 15.69 3.45 21.92
#